data_ab6993920d206549ecff485de51df4d1
#
_entry.id   ab6993920d206549ecff485de51df4d1
#
_cell.length_a   1.000
_cell.length_b   1.000
_cell.length_c   1.000
_cell.angle_alpha   90.00
_cell.angle_beta   90.00
_cell.angle_gamma   90.00
#
_symmetry.space_group_name_H-M   'P 1'
#
loop_
_entity.id
_entity.type
_entity.pdbx_description
1 polymer ?
#
loop_
_entity_poly.entity_id
_entity_poly.type
_entity_poly.pdbx_seq_one_letter_code
_entity_poly.pdbx_strand_id
1 'polypeptide(L)'
;EAVMFSSILRAQVSLAWVIGPPLAYALAMGFGFTVMYLSAAIAFVVCGAIVWFFLPSMRKEPKVVTGHLEAPRTNRRDALLLFIICTLMWGINSLYIINMPLFIINELHLPEKLAGLMMGTAAGLEIPTMLIAGYYAKRFGKRFLMQISAVAGVLFYVGMLTVHTPALLLALQVLNAIFIGILAGIGMLYFQDLMPGQAGAATTLYTNTIRVGWIIAGSLAGVVAEVWSYHAVFWIALVMGLATQACLWRIKDV
;
A
#
# COMPACT_ATOMS: atom_id res chain seq x y z
N GLU A 1 15.54 -12.26 -10.54
CA GLU A 1 15.90 -10.89 -10.96
C GLU A 1 14.66 -10.01 -11.12
N ALA A 2 13.59 -10.41 -11.82
CA ALA A 2 12.37 -9.62 -12.01
C ALA A 2 11.69 -9.22 -10.69
N VAL A 3 11.67 -10.11 -9.68
CA VAL A 3 11.08 -9.84 -8.35
C VAL A 3 11.86 -8.73 -7.64
N MET A 4 13.20 -8.82 -7.66
CA MET A 4 14.07 -7.83 -7.03
C MET A 4 13.95 -6.46 -7.72
N PHE A 5 13.91 -6.44 -9.06
CA PHE A 5 13.72 -5.22 -9.84
C PHE A 5 12.37 -4.56 -9.55
N SER A 6 11.29 -5.34 -9.49
CA SER A 6 9.96 -4.84 -9.10
C SER A 6 9.94 -4.27 -7.67
N SER A 7 10.64 -4.92 -6.73
CA SER A 7 10.74 -4.42 -5.36
C SER A 7 11.53 -3.11 -5.27
N ILE A 8 12.61 -2.96 -6.04
CA ILE A 8 13.38 -1.71 -6.13
C ILE A 8 12.54 -0.58 -6.70
N LEU A 9 11.80 -0.83 -7.79
CA LEU A 9 10.89 0.18 -8.37
C LEU A 9 9.82 0.64 -7.38
N ARG A 10 9.34 -0.26 -6.52
CA ARG A 10 8.34 0.08 -5.49
C ARG A 10 8.94 0.81 -4.31
N ALA A 11 10.18 0.48 -3.94
CA ALA A 11 10.90 1.19 -2.89
C ALA A 11 11.02 2.70 -3.19
N GLN A 12 11.09 3.10 -4.46
CA GLN A 12 11.07 4.51 -4.86
C GLN A 12 9.76 5.21 -4.47
N VAL A 13 8.61 4.51 -4.57
CA VAL A 13 7.32 5.07 -4.14
C VAL A 13 7.30 5.27 -2.63
N SER A 14 7.75 4.29 -1.86
CA SER A 14 7.86 4.42 -0.39
C SER A 14 8.83 5.54 0.00
N LEU A 15 9.95 5.68 -0.70
CA LEU A 15 10.89 6.77 -0.49
C LEU A 15 10.25 8.14 -0.76
N ALA A 16 9.42 8.25 -1.80
CA ALA A 16 8.68 9.48 -2.07
C ALA A 16 7.68 9.82 -0.95
N TRP A 17 7.05 8.82 -0.34
CA TRP A 17 6.19 9.01 0.83
C TRP A 17 6.95 9.41 2.11
N VAL A 18 8.20 8.95 2.27
CA VAL A 18 9.06 9.36 3.39
C VAL A 18 9.47 10.82 3.26
N ILE A 19 9.84 11.25 2.05
CA ILE A 19 10.41 12.58 1.80
C ILE A 19 9.31 13.61 1.49
N GLY A 20 8.29 13.24 0.75
CA GLY A 20 7.27 14.14 0.20
C GLY A 20 6.52 14.94 1.27
N PRO A 21 5.83 14.31 2.23
CA PRO A 21 5.07 15.03 3.24
C PRO A 21 5.91 15.97 4.11
N PRO A 22 7.07 15.56 4.66
CA PRO A 22 7.92 16.48 5.42
C PRO A 22 8.44 17.64 4.60
N LEU A 23 8.81 17.41 3.35
CA LEU A 23 9.29 18.46 2.44
C LEU A 23 8.16 19.43 2.09
N ALA A 24 6.96 18.93 1.77
CA ALA A 24 5.79 19.74 1.49
C ALA A 24 5.43 20.62 2.71
N TYR A 25 5.44 20.03 3.90
CA TYR A 25 5.20 20.77 5.15
C TYR A 25 6.25 21.86 5.37
N ALA A 26 7.54 21.56 5.23
CA ALA A 26 8.61 22.53 5.38
C ALA A 26 8.49 23.70 4.38
N LEU A 27 8.16 23.42 3.13
CA LEU A 27 7.92 24.44 2.10
C LEU A 27 6.70 25.29 2.42
N ALA A 28 5.59 24.66 2.84
CA ALA A 28 4.36 25.37 3.17
C ALA A 28 4.56 26.31 4.38
N MET A 29 5.23 25.86 5.43
CA MET A 29 5.48 26.65 6.62
C MET A 29 6.56 27.72 6.43
N GLY A 30 7.61 27.46 5.63
CA GLY A 30 8.70 28.42 5.40
C GLY A 30 8.40 29.45 4.33
N PHE A 31 7.69 29.09 3.27
CA PHE A 31 7.52 29.90 2.07
C PHE A 31 6.06 30.01 1.59
N GLY A 32 5.12 29.37 2.28
CA GLY A 32 3.72 29.39 1.95
C GLY A 32 3.29 28.35 0.89
N PHE A 33 1.98 28.12 0.81
CA PHE A 33 1.39 27.10 -0.08
C PHE A 33 1.67 27.35 -1.56
N THR A 34 1.77 28.62 -1.99
CA THR A 34 2.07 28.95 -3.39
C THR A 34 3.43 28.40 -3.84
N VAL A 35 4.46 28.57 -3.00
CA VAL A 35 5.81 28.06 -3.30
C VAL A 35 5.82 26.52 -3.28
N MET A 36 5.09 25.90 -2.37
CA MET A 36 4.94 24.44 -2.33
C MET A 36 4.33 23.90 -3.63
N TYR A 37 3.24 24.50 -4.12
CA TYR A 37 2.61 24.08 -5.38
C TYR A 37 3.48 24.37 -6.62
N LEU A 38 4.18 25.51 -6.65
CA LEU A 38 5.10 25.84 -7.73
C LEU A 38 6.28 24.85 -7.79
N SER A 39 6.85 24.49 -6.64
CA SER A 39 7.94 23.52 -6.57
C SER A 39 7.49 22.14 -7.06
N ALA A 40 6.29 21.71 -6.70
CA ALA A 40 5.70 20.48 -7.22
C ALA A 40 5.49 20.54 -8.75
N ALA A 41 4.96 21.65 -9.28
CA ALA A 41 4.79 21.84 -10.72
C ALA A 41 6.13 21.81 -11.48
N ILE A 42 7.16 22.46 -10.96
CA ILE A 42 8.51 22.41 -11.53
C ILE A 42 9.05 20.98 -11.52
N ALA A 43 8.88 20.25 -10.42
CA ALA A 43 9.31 18.85 -10.34
C ALA A 43 8.63 17.97 -11.39
N PHE A 44 7.32 18.15 -11.64
CA PHE A 44 6.60 17.45 -12.70
C PHE A 44 7.13 17.80 -14.10
N VAL A 45 7.42 19.08 -14.40
CA VAL A 45 7.99 19.50 -15.68
C VAL A 45 9.37 18.87 -15.87
N VAL A 46 10.22 18.89 -14.84
CA VAL A 46 11.56 18.28 -14.89
C VAL A 46 11.44 16.76 -15.13
N CYS A 47 10.57 16.07 -14.41
CA CYS A 47 10.32 14.65 -14.65
C CYS A 47 9.83 14.37 -16.08
N GLY A 48 8.91 15.20 -16.59
CA GLY A 48 8.43 15.11 -17.97
C GLY A 48 9.56 15.30 -18.99
N ALA A 49 10.44 16.26 -18.77
CA ALA A 49 11.60 16.51 -19.62
C ALA A 49 12.59 15.32 -19.58
N ILE A 50 12.88 14.78 -18.38
CA ILE A 50 13.73 13.59 -18.24
C ILE A 50 13.15 12.42 -19.05
N VAL A 51 11.85 12.14 -18.91
CA VAL A 51 11.19 11.08 -19.67
C VAL A 51 11.29 11.34 -21.17
N TRP A 52 11.06 12.57 -21.60
CA TRP A 52 11.10 12.94 -23.02
C TRP A 52 12.49 12.77 -23.66
N PHE A 53 13.54 13.18 -22.95
CA PHE A 53 14.90 13.17 -23.51
C PHE A 53 15.66 11.86 -23.28
N PHE A 54 15.37 11.14 -22.21
CA PHE A 54 16.18 9.99 -21.79
C PHE A 54 15.47 8.64 -21.94
N LEU A 55 14.11 8.61 -22.06
CA LEU A 55 13.43 7.34 -22.23
C LEU A 55 13.54 6.88 -23.69
N PRO A 56 14.18 5.71 -23.96
CA PRO A 56 14.26 5.21 -25.33
C PRO A 56 12.87 4.87 -25.86
N SER A 57 12.63 5.20 -27.13
CA SER A 57 11.38 4.84 -27.80
C SER A 57 11.25 3.32 -27.85
N MET A 58 10.32 2.76 -27.09
CA MET A 58 10.01 1.33 -27.10
C MET A 58 9.34 1.00 -28.43
N ARG A 59 10.15 0.53 -29.41
CA ARG A 59 9.62 -0.05 -30.62
C ARG A 59 8.80 -1.26 -30.23
N LYS A 60 7.52 -1.31 -30.60
CA LYS A 60 6.69 -2.49 -30.40
C LYS A 60 7.36 -3.64 -31.13
N GLU A 61 8.02 -4.53 -30.43
CA GLU A 61 8.38 -5.81 -31.03
C GLU A 61 7.10 -6.49 -31.49
N PRO A 62 7.03 -6.96 -32.75
CA PRO A 62 5.90 -7.74 -33.21
C PRO A 62 5.76 -8.91 -32.23
N LYS A 63 4.59 -9.06 -31.60
CA LYS A 63 4.26 -10.24 -30.80
C LYS A 63 4.54 -11.44 -31.70
N VAL A 64 5.63 -12.15 -31.46
CA VAL A 64 5.85 -13.46 -32.03
C VAL A 64 4.69 -14.29 -31.47
N VAL A 65 3.70 -14.53 -32.31
CA VAL A 65 2.62 -15.50 -32.05
C VAL A 65 3.30 -16.87 -32.10
N THR A 66 4.00 -17.21 -31.03
CA THR A 66 4.41 -18.58 -30.79
C THR A 66 3.15 -19.41 -30.62
N GLY A 67 3.02 -20.38 -31.52
CA GLY A 67 1.83 -21.20 -31.73
C GLY A 67 1.16 -21.70 -30.46
N HIS A 68 -0.07 -22.11 -30.61
CA HIS A 68 -1.02 -22.62 -29.64
C HIS A 68 -0.43 -23.55 -28.53
N LEU A 69 0.36 -22.95 -27.63
CA LEU A 69 0.51 -23.50 -26.30
C LEU A 69 -0.78 -23.09 -25.57
N GLU A 70 -1.58 -24.05 -25.16
CA GLU A 70 -2.76 -23.85 -24.33
C GLU A 70 -2.41 -22.81 -23.27
N ALA A 71 -3.07 -21.65 -23.33
CA ALA A 71 -2.84 -20.58 -22.36
C ALA A 71 -3.08 -21.18 -20.96
N PRO A 72 -2.09 -21.13 -20.04
CA PRO A 72 -2.26 -21.71 -18.73
C PRO A 72 -3.55 -21.20 -18.12
N ARG A 73 -4.38 -22.11 -17.61
CA ARG A 73 -5.72 -21.78 -17.14
C ARG A 73 -5.64 -20.76 -16.02
N THR A 74 -6.07 -19.52 -16.29
CA THR A 74 -6.26 -18.49 -15.28
C THR A 74 -7.27 -18.98 -14.25
N ASN A 75 -6.88 -19.07 -12.99
CA ASN A 75 -7.81 -19.39 -11.92
C ASN A 75 -8.63 -18.15 -11.56
N ARG A 76 -9.72 -17.91 -12.32
CA ARG A 76 -10.57 -16.72 -12.18
C ARG A 76 -11.14 -16.56 -10.77
N ARG A 77 -11.47 -17.68 -10.09
CA ARG A 77 -11.99 -17.64 -8.72
C ARG A 77 -10.95 -17.08 -7.74
N ASP A 78 -9.75 -17.62 -7.79
CA ASP A 78 -8.69 -17.21 -6.87
C ASP A 78 -8.18 -15.80 -7.21
N ALA A 79 -8.16 -15.41 -8.50
CA ALA A 79 -7.86 -14.03 -8.89
C ALA A 79 -8.92 -13.02 -8.37
N LEU A 80 -10.22 -13.37 -8.40
CA LEU A 80 -11.28 -12.55 -7.83
C LEU A 80 -11.19 -12.48 -6.30
N LEU A 81 -10.93 -13.61 -5.63
CA LEU A 81 -10.71 -13.64 -4.18
C LEU A 81 -9.52 -12.76 -3.79
N LEU A 82 -8.41 -12.86 -4.52
CA LEU A 82 -7.24 -12.03 -4.30
C LEU A 82 -7.54 -10.55 -4.55
N PHE A 83 -8.36 -10.23 -5.55
CA PHE A 83 -8.82 -8.87 -5.80
C PHE A 83 -9.57 -8.30 -4.59
N ILE A 84 -10.51 -9.05 -4.03
CA ILE A 84 -11.27 -8.65 -2.83
C ILE A 84 -10.32 -8.47 -1.64
N ILE A 85 -9.42 -9.45 -1.39
CA ILE A 85 -8.44 -9.41 -0.32
C ILE A 85 -7.56 -8.16 -0.42
N CYS A 86 -6.94 -7.91 -1.57
CA CYS A 86 -6.07 -6.76 -1.77
C CYS A 86 -6.86 -5.44 -1.69
N THR A 87 -8.11 -5.40 -2.19
CA THR A 87 -8.98 -4.22 -2.07
C THR A 87 -9.26 -3.89 -0.60
N LEU A 88 -9.61 -4.90 0.21
CA LEU A 88 -9.81 -4.71 1.64
C LEU A 88 -8.53 -4.23 2.32
N MET A 89 -7.38 -4.87 2.06
CA MET A 89 -6.11 -4.49 2.67
C MET A 89 -5.68 -3.06 2.29
N TRP A 90 -5.80 -2.68 1.02
CA TRP A 90 -5.52 -1.30 0.60
C TRP A 90 -6.54 -0.30 1.15
N GLY A 91 -7.81 -0.71 1.26
CA GLY A 91 -8.84 0.09 1.92
C GLY A 91 -8.51 0.36 3.39
N ILE A 92 -8.11 -0.68 4.13
CA ILE A 92 -7.66 -0.58 5.51
C ILE A 92 -6.48 0.39 5.65
N ASN A 93 -5.47 0.29 4.79
CA ASN A 93 -4.34 1.20 4.78
C ASN A 93 -4.77 2.65 4.50
N SER A 94 -5.68 2.84 3.54
CA SER A 94 -6.18 4.17 3.18
C SER A 94 -7.01 4.78 4.31
N LEU A 95 -7.81 3.98 5.04
CA LEU A 95 -8.49 4.42 6.27
C LEU A 95 -7.48 4.97 7.30
N TYR A 96 -6.35 4.27 7.48
CA TYR A 96 -5.28 4.73 8.37
C TYR A 96 -4.71 6.07 7.90
N ILE A 97 -4.31 6.18 6.63
CA ILE A 97 -3.69 7.40 6.10
C ILE A 97 -4.61 8.62 6.24
N ILE A 98 -5.90 8.45 6.00
CA ILE A 98 -6.89 9.54 6.08
C ILE A 98 -7.21 9.89 7.52
N ASN A 99 -7.45 8.88 8.36
CA ASN A 99 -8.06 9.05 9.68
C ASN A 99 -7.02 9.26 10.81
N MET A 100 -5.83 8.67 10.71
CA MET A 100 -4.84 8.69 11.80
C MET A 100 -4.40 10.12 12.18
N PRO A 101 -4.09 11.05 11.26
CA PRO A 101 -3.73 12.40 11.66
C PRO A 101 -4.85 13.12 12.41
N LEU A 102 -6.10 12.94 11.98
CA LEU A 102 -7.26 13.55 12.61
C LEU A 102 -7.53 12.95 13.99
N PHE A 103 -7.37 11.64 14.15
CA PHE A 103 -7.45 10.96 15.44
C PHE A 103 -6.41 11.46 16.44
N ILE A 104 -5.15 11.57 16.02
CA ILE A 104 -4.05 12.06 16.87
C ILE A 104 -4.30 13.49 17.35
N ILE A 105 -4.76 14.38 16.46
CA ILE A 105 -4.92 15.80 16.76
C ILE A 105 -6.23 16.04 17.50
N ASN A 106 -7.35 15.54 16.99
CA ASN A 106 -8.69 15.93 17.45
C ASN A 106 -9.22 15.07 18.61
N GLU A 107 -8.80 13.81 18.71
CA GLU A 107 -9.28 12.90 19.78
C GLU A 107 -8.24 12.69 20.88
N LEU A 108 -6.99 12.43 20.53
CA LEU A 108 -5.93 12.24 21.52
C LEU A 108 -5.32 13.57 22.00
N HIS A 109 -5.59 14.67 21.32
CA HIS A 109 -5.01 15.99 21.60
C HIS A 109 -3.46 15.97 21.67
N LEU A 110 -2.85 15.10 20.86
CA LEU A 110 -1.40 14.97 20.75
C LEU A 110 -0.84 15.90 19.65
N PRO A 111 0.45 16.25 19.71
CA PRO A 111 1.05 17.16 18.73
C PRO A 111 0.95 16.61 17.29
N GLU A 112 0.59 17.46 16.33
CA GLU A 112 0.54 17.14 14.89
C GLU A 112 1.84 16.50 14.37
N LYS A 113 2.97 16.92 14.91
CA LYS A 113 4.30 16.36 14.62
C LYS A 113 4.34 14.83 14.81
N LEU A 114 3.57 14.28 15.76
CA LEU A 114 3.50 12.84 16.00
C LEU A 114 2.89 12.11 14.80
N ALA A 115 1.84 12.63 14.18
CA ALA A 115 1.23 12.04 13.00
C ALA A 115 2.25 11.96 11.84
N GLY A 116 3.01 13.02 11.61
CA GLY A 116 4.09 13.02 10.62
C GLY A 116 5.19 11.99 10.93
N LEU A 117 5.60 11.88 12.20
CA LEU A 117 6.58 10.88 12.64
C LEU A 117 6.05 9.44 12.46
N MET A 118 4.79 9.18 12.78
CA MET A 118 4.17 7.87 12.59
C MET A 118 4.16 7.48 11.10
N MET A 119 3.73 8.38 10.21
CA MET A 119 3.74 8.13 8.76
C MET A 119 5.15 7.91 8.22
N GLY A 120 6.11 8.75 8.60
CA GLY A 120 7.50 8.64 8.19
C GLY A 120 8.16 7.35 8.69
N THR A 121 7.90 6.96 9.95
CA THR A 121 8.41 5.71 10.53
C THR A 121 7.83 4.49 9.81
N ALA A 122 6.52 4.48 9.57
CA ALA A 122 5.86 3.40 8.83
C ALA A 122 6.46 3.23 7.43
N ALA A 123 6.54 4.31 6.65
CA ALA A 123 7.08 4.30 5.29
C ALA A 123 8.58 3.92 5.25
N GLY A 124 9.37 4.37 6.23
CA GLY A 124 10.79 4.01 6.34
C GLY A 124 10.99 2.52 6.63
N LEU A 125 10.18 1.94 7.52
CA LEU A 125 10.22 0.51 7.86
C LEU A 125 9.57 -0.39 6.79
N GLU A 126 8.68 0.15 5.97
CA GLU A 126 8.06 -0.57 4.85
C GLU A 126 9.12 -1.02 3.83
N ILE A 127 10.13 -0.20 3.54
CA ILE A 127 11.17 -0.50 2.56
C ILE A 127 11.92 -1.81 2.89
N PRO A 128 12.56 -1.95 4.06
CA PRO A 128 13.22 -3.19 4.42
C PRO A 128 12.25 -4.38 4.49
N THR A 129 11.03 -4.17 4.99
CA THR A 129 10.01 -5.24 5.07
C THR A 129 9.64 -5.76 3.68
N MET A 130 9.45 -4.88 2.71
CA MET A 130 9.14 -5.24 1.33
C MET A 130 10.28 -6.04 0.68
N LEU A 131 11.55 -5.64 0.91
CA LEU A 131 12.71 -6.34 0.39
C LEU A 131 12.84 -7.73 1.02
N ILE A 132 12.68 -7.84 2.34
CA ILE A 132 12.70 -9.10 3.08
C ILE A 132 11.58 -10.03 2.58
N ALA A 133 10.36 -9.52 2.45
CA ALA A 133 9.23 -10.28 1.93
C ALA A 133 9.49 -10.79 0.50
N GLY A 134 10.04 -9.94 -0.37
CA GLY A 134 10.44 -10.32 -1.74
C GLY A 134 11.50 -11.43 -1.76
N TYR A 135 12.48 -11.36 -0.87
CA TYR A 135 13.53 -12.38 -0.75
C TYR A 135 12.97 -13.73 -0.29
N TYR A 136 12.11 -13.71 0.72
CA TYR A 136 11.53 -14.92 1.29
C TYR A 136 10.29 -15.46 0.55
N ALA A 137 9.77 -14.75 -0.45
CA ALA A 137 8.58 -15.15 -1.20
C ALA A 137 8.67 -16.53 -1.85
N LYS A 138 9.86 -16.90 -2.34
CA LYS A 138 10.13 -18.22 -2.94
C LYS A 138 10.17 -19.36 -1.90
N ARG A 139 10.57 -19.05 -0.65
CA ARG A 139 10.76 -20.06 0.40
C ARG A 139 9.47 -20.39 1.13
N PHE A 140 8.69 -19.36 1.48
CA PHE A 140 7.52 -19.50 2.34
C PHE A 140 6.20 -19.50 1.56
N GLY A 141 6.23 -19.14 0.26
CA GLY A 141 5.01 -18.97 -0.53
C GLY A 141 4.34 -17.60 -0.30
N LYS A 142 3.64 -17.14 -1.32
CA LYS A 142 3.01 -15.80 -1.31
C LYS A 142 1.79 -15.74 -0.40
N ARG A 143 1.02 -16.83 -0.33
CA ARG A 143 -0.14 -16.94 0.55
C ARG A 143 0.25 -16.79 2.01
N PHE A 144 1.27 -17.51 2.46
CA PHE A 144 1.74 -17.44 3.85
C PHE A 144 2.20 -16.03 4.23
N LEU A 145 2.96 -15.38 3.36
CA LEU A 145 3.38 -14.00 3.60
C LEU A 145 2.19 -13.05 3.67
N MET A 146 1.19 -13.19 2.81
CA MET A 146 -0.04 -12.39 2.87
C MET A 146 -0.84 -12.65 4.16
N GLN A 147 -0.82 -13.88 4.71
CA GLN A 147 -1.41 -14.17 6.02
C GLN A 147 -0.67 -13.45 7.15
N ILE A 148 0.68 -13.45 7.13
CA ILE A 148 1.48 -12.67 8.09
C ILE A 148 1.14 -11.18 7.98
N SER A 149 1.04 -10.65 6.78
CA SER A 149 0.62 -9.27 6.54
C SER A 149 -0.73 -8.97 7.18
N ALA A 150 -1.74 -9.79 6.91
CA ALA A 150 -3.09 -9.59 7.45
C ALA A 150 -3.13 -9.70 8.99
N VAL A 151 -2.39 -10.65 9.59
CA VAL A 151 -2.25 -10.76 11.05
C VAL A 151 -1.58 -9.52 11.63
N ALA A 152 -0.49 -9.06 11.02
CA ALA A 152 0.18 -7.82 11.47
C ALA A 152 -0.76 -6.62 11.40
N GLY A 153 -1.59 -6.51 10.35
CA GLY A 153 -2.62 -5.48 10.22
C GLY A 153 -3.66 -5.57 11.32
N VAL A 154 -4.19 -6.77 11.62
CA VAL A 154 -5.16 -6.96 12.72
C VAL A 154 -4.55 -6.55 14.06
N LEU A 155 -3.33 -6.98 14.38
CA LEU A 155 -2.63 -6.62 15.61
C LEU A 155 -2.36 -5.11 15.69
N PHE A 156 -2.00 -4.49 14.57
CA PHE A 156 -1.82 -3.04 14.46
C PHE A 156 -3.10 -2.29 14.84
N TYR A 157 -4.26 -2.68 14.28
CA TYR A 157 -5.53 -2.00 14.58
C TYR A 157 -6.05 -2.29 15.99
N VAL A 158 -5.81 -3.47 16.54
CA VAL A 158 -6.04 -3.72 17.98
C VAL A 158 -5.19 -2.76 18.81
N GLY A 159 -3.93 -2.55 18.42
CA GLY A 159 -3.06 -1.57 19.09
C GLY A 159 -3.59 -0.14 18.97
N MET A 160 -4.02 0.29 17.77
CA MET A 160 -4.59 1.64 17.55
C MET A 160 -5.86 1.91 18.36
N LEU A 161 -6.62 0.85 18.66
CA LEU A 161 -7.83 0.94 19.50
C LEU A 161 -7.54 1.00 21.00
N THR A 162 -6.39 0.52 21.45
CA THR A 162 -6.10 0.35 22.89
C THR A 162 -4.97 1.24 23.39
N VAL A 163 -4.10 1.72 22.51
CA VAL A 163 -2.90 2.47 22.86
C VAL A 163 -3.08 3.96 22.60
N HIS A 164 -2.72 4.79 23.60
CA HIS A 164 -2.87 6.24 23.53
C HIS A 164 -1.54 6.98 23.80
N THR A 165 -0.46 6.27 24.11
CA THR A 165 0.83 6.90 24.42
C THR A 165 1.69 7.06 23.15
N PRO A 166 2.36 8.23 22.93
CA PRO A 166 3.15 8.50 21.75
C PRO A 166 4.20 7.43 21.42
N ALA A 167 4.92 6.95 22.45
CA ALA A 167 5.98 5.94 22.26
C ALA A 167 5.44 4.61 21.73
N LEU A 168 4.30 4.13 22.25
CA LEU A 168 3.68 2.89 21.82
C LEU A 168 3.02 3.04 20.46
N LEU A 169 2.42 4.20 20.14
CA LEU A 169 1.88 4.51 18.82
C LEU A 169 2.97 4.47 17.74
N LEU A 170 4.18 4.96 18.05
CA LEU A 170 5.34 4.82 17.17
C LEU A 170 5.82 3.38 17.05
N ALA A 171 5.84 2.63 18.16
CA ALA A 171 6.22 1.21 18.13
C ALA A 171 5.26 0.36 17.28
N LEU A 172 3.96 0.67 17.29
CA LEU A 172 2.96 0.02 16.43
C LEU A 172 3.27 0.17 14.93
N GLN A 173 4.04 1.19 14.51
CA GLN A 173 4.38 1.38 13.10
C GLN A 173 5.22 0.21 12.54
N VAL A 174 5.87 -0.58 13.38
CA VAL A 174 6.53 -1.83 12.96
C VAL A 174 5.50 -2.82 12.39
N LEU A 175 4.36 -2.99 13.08
CA LEU A 175 3.28 -3.87 12.61
C LEU A 175 2.64 -3.32 11.32
N ASN A 176 2.44 -2.01 11.25
CA ASN A 176 1.93 -1.34 10.06
C ASN A 176 2.88 -1.54 8.86
N ALA A 177 4.18 -1.38 9.07
CA ALA A 177 5.20 -1.59 8.04
C ALA A 177 5.24 -3.05 7.55
N ILE A 178 5.08 -4.03 8.45
CA ILE A 178 4.97 -5.45 8.08
C ILE A 178 3.71 -5.66 7.24
N PHE A 179 2.57 -5.11 7.66
CA PHE A 179 1.31 -5.20 6.94
C PHE A 179 1.45 -4.67 5.52
N ILE A 180 1.88 -3.42 5.34
CA ILE A 180 1.94 -2.77 4.03
C ILE A 180 3.13 -3.22 3.20
N GLY A 181 4.31 -3.42 3.81
CA GLY A 181 5.51 -3.84 3.08
C GLY A 181 5.33 -5.21 2.41
N ILE A 182 4.69 -6.16 3.07
CA ILE A 182 4.36 -7.45 2.45
C ILE A 182 3.30 -7.28 1.36
N LEU A 183 2.20 -6.57 1.63
CA LEU A 183 1.14 -6.33 0.65
C LEU A 183 1.69 -5.68 -0.62
N ALA A 184 2.47 -4.61 -0.47
CA ALA A 184 3.07 -3.89 -1.58
C ALA A 184 4.11 -4.71 -2.35
N GLY A 185 4.93 -5.49 -1.65
CA GLY A 185 5.97 -6.32 -2.26
C GLY A 185 5.44 -7.57 -2.96
N ILE A 186 4.44 -8.22 -2.39
CA ILE A 186 3.98 -9.55 -2.81
C ILE A 186 2.67 -9.51 -3.59
N GLY A 187 1.78 -8.57 -3.31
CA GLY A 187 0.43 -8.55 -3.86
C GLY A 187 0.39 -8.64 -5.39
N MET A 188 1.18 -7.82 -6.11
CA MET A 188 1.23 -7.87 -7.58
C MET A 188 1.78 -9.20 -8.11
N LEU A 189 2.82 -9.72 -7.47
CA LEU A 189 3.44 -10.97 -7.87
C LEU A 189 2.48 -12.16 -7.71
N TYR A 190 1.63 -12.11 -6.69
CA TYR A 190 0.62 -13.13 -6.48
C TYR A 190 -0.45 -13.12 -7.59
N PHE A 191 -0.89 -11.93 -8.04
CA PHE A 191 -1.75 -11.82 -9.22
C PHE A 191 -1.09 -12.38 -10.49
N GLN A 192 0.19 -12.11 -10.69
CA GLN A 192 0.94 -12.61 -11.86
C GLN A 192 1.03 -14.13 -11.87
N ASP A 193 1.16 -14.79 -10.70
CA ASP A 193 1.17 -16.25 -10.62
C ASP A 193 -0.21 -16.86 -10.91
N LEU A 194 -1.29 -16.20 -10.45
CA LEU A 194 -2.66 -16.65 -10.72
C LEU A 194 -3.10 -16.41 -12.18
N MET A 195 -2.38 -15.55 -12.89
CA MET A 195 -2.68 -15.15 -14.27
C MET A 195 -1.44 -15.29 -15.17
N PRO A 196 -0.89 -16.51 -15.33
CA PRO A 196 0.31 -16.73 -16.10
C PRO A 196 0.11 -16.33 -17.56
N GLY A 197 1.13 -15.66 -18.16
CA GLY A 197 1.07 -15.09 -19.50
C GLY A 197 0.26 -13.80 -19.66
N GLN A 198 -0.40 -13.32 -18.59
CA GLN A 198 -1.21 -12.12 -18.59
C GLN A 198 -0.67 -11.04 -17.63
N ALA A 199 0.62 -10.83 -17.59
CA ALA A 199 1.27 -9.92 -16.63
C ALA A 199 0.69 -8.49 -16.64
N GLY A 200 0.32 -7.96 -17.81
CA GLY A 200 -0.33 -6.65 -17.92
C GLY A 200 -1.70 -6.60 -17.25
N ALA A 201 -2.56 -7.61 -17.49
CA ALA A 201 -3.88 -7.71 -16.85
C ALA A 201 -3.75 -7.91 -15.33
N ALA A 202 -2.83 -8.74 -14.88
CA ALA A 202 -2.53 -8.97 -13.46
C ALA A 202 -2.10 -7.68 -12.75
N THR A 203 -1.22 -6.91 -13.37
CA THR A 203 -0.77 -5.60 -12.85
C THR A 203 -1.92 -4.60 -12.80
N THR A 204 -2.77 -4.56 -13.82
CA THR A 204 -3.95 -3.69 -13.86
C THR A 204 -4.94 -4.04 -12.75
N LEU A 205 -5.25 -5.34 -12.56
CA LEU A 205 -6.11 -5.79 -11.48
C LEU A 205 -5.57 -5.36 -10.13
N TYR A 206 -4.29 -5.61 -9.86
CA TYR A 206 -3.67 -5.19 -8.61
C TYR A 206 -3.74 -3.66 -8.40
N THR A 207 -3.43 -2.87 -9.42
CA THR A 207 -3.50 -1.40 -9.33
C THR A 207 -4.92 -0.92 -9.07
N ASN A 208 -5.91 -1.59 -9.65
CA ASN A 208 -7.32 -1.27 -9.41
C ASN A 208 -7.73 -1.57 -7.95
N THR A 209 -7.14 -2.59 -7.28
CA THR A 209 -7.42 -2.82 -5.86
C THR A 209 -7.04 -1.63 -4.99
N ILE A 210 -5.92 -0.97 -5.31
CA ILE A 210 -5.47 0.24 -4.62
C ILE A 210 -6.51 1.35 -4.80
N ARG A 211 -6.93 1.62 -6.04
CA ARG A 211 -7.88 2.70 -6.37
C ARG A 211 -9.25 2.47 -5.73
N VAL A 212 -9.79 1.26 -5.85
CA VAL A 212 -11.07 0.89 -5.23
C VAL A 212 -10.97 0.98 -3.71
N GLY A 213 -9.87 0.52 -3.13
CA GLY A 213 -9.59 0.66 -1.70
C GLY A 213 -9.63 2.10 -1.22
N TRP A 214 -9.01 3.04 -1.95
CA TRP A 214 -9.03 4.47 -1.63
C TRP A 214 -10.43 5.08 -1.71
N ILE A 215 -11.22 4.72 -2.73
CA ILE A 215 -12.61 5.23 -2.88
C ILE A 215 -13.47 4.77 -1.71
N ILE A 216 -13.42 3.47 -1.37
CA ILE A 216 -14.18 2.91 -0.24
C ILE A 216 -13.73 3.55 1.08
N ALA A 217 -12.42 3.65 1.30
CA ALA A 217 -11.85 4.20 2.51
C ALA A 217 -12.23 5.67 2.73
N GLY A 218 -12.13 6.50 1.69
CA GLY A 218 -12.49 7.92 1.77
C GLY A 218 -13.94 8.13 2.18
N SER A 219 -14.86 7.37 1.56
CA SER A 219 -16.28 7.43 1.89
C SER A 219 -16.57 6.94 3.31
N LEU A 220 -15.98 5.79 3.70
CA LEU A 220 -16.19 5.23 5.04
C LEU A 220 -15.56 6.10 6.13
N ALA A 221 -14.33 6.59 5.94
CA ALA A 221 -13.67 7.45 6.93
C ALA A 221 -14.48 8.70 7.21
N GLY A 222 -14.97 9.40 6.16
CA GLY A 222 -15.75 10.62 6.33
C GLY A 222 -17.04 10.38 7.09
N VAL A 223 -17.87 9.43 6.62
CA VAL A 223 -19.18 9.14 7.23
C VAL A 223 -19.04 8.67 8.67
N VAL A 224 -18.09 7.74 8.93
CA VAL A 224 -17.95 7.14 10.27
C VAL A 224 -17.36 8.14 11.26
N ALA A 225 -16.39 8.94 10.85
CA ALA A 225 -15.80 9.97 11.72
C ALA A 225 -16.82 11.05 12.08
N GLU A 226 -17.71 11.43 11.14
CA GLU A 226 -18.75 12.43 11.38
C GLU A 226 -19.88 11.91 12.29
N VAL A 227 -20.33 10.65 12.08
CA VAL A 227 -21.48 10.09 12.81
C VAL A 227 -21.09 9.57 14.19
N TRP A 228 -19.89 9.02 14.33
CA TRP A 228 -19.42 8.42 15.59
C TRP A 228 -18.15 9.09 16.13
N SER A 229 -16.98 8.73 15.58
CA SER A 229 -15.69 9.31 16.00
C SER A 229 -14.56 8.85 15.08
N TYR A 230 -13.40 9.50 15.17
CA TYR A 230 -12.19 9.04 14.49
C TYR A 230 -11.71 7.67 15.02
N HIS A 231 -11.90 7.40 16.31
CA HIS A 231 -11.62 6.11 16.91
C HIS A 231 -12.48 4.97 16.32
N ALA A 232 -13.76 5.25 16.03
CA ALA A 232 -14.68 4.27 15.45
C ALA A 232 -14.25 3.76 14.07
N VAL A 233 -13.51 4.56 13.29
CA VAL A 233 -12.97 4.16 11.98
C VAL A 233 -12.00 2.98 12.12
N PHE A 234 -11.23 2.89 13.20
CA PHE A 234 -10.30 1.79 13.42
C PHE A 234 -11.01 0.46 13.74
N TRP A 235 -12.23 0.49 14.31
CA TRP A 235 -13.07 -0.71 14.44
C TRP A 235 -13.46 -1.28 13.08
N ILE A 236 -13.80 -0.42 12.11
CA ILE A 236 -14.10 -0.86 10.74
C ILE A 236 -12.87 -1.48 10.10
N ALA A 237 -11.70 -0.83 10.25
CA ALA A 237 -10.44 -1.35 9.75
C ALA A 237 -10.12 -2.73 10.36
N LEU A 238 -10.37 -2.93 11.66
CA LEU A 238 -10.21 -4.22 12.35
C LEU A 238 -11.14 -5.29 11.77
N VAL A 239 -12.42 -4.99 11.61
CA VAL A 239 -13.40 -5.93 11.02
C VAL A 239 -13.02 -6.30 9.58
N MET A 240 -12.61 -5.33 8.77
CA MET A 240 -12.10 -5.58 7.41
C MET A 240 -10.84 -6.46 7.44
N GLY A 241 -9.94 -6.26 8.39
CA GLY A 241 -8.74 -7.08 8.58
C GLY A 241 -9.07 -8.53 8.93
N LEU A 242 -10.02 -8.76 9.83
CA LEU A 242 -10.51 -10.11 10.17
C LEU A 242 -11.19 -10.78 8.97
N ALA A 243 -11.99 -10.04 8.21
CA ALA A 243 -12.59 -10.54 6.97
C ALA A 243 -11.53 -10.93 5.93
N THR A 244 -10.49 -10.10 5.79
CA THR A 244 -9.33 -10.40 4.93
C THR A 244 -8.66 -11.70 5.33
N GLN A 245 -8.41 -11.90 6.61
CA GLN A 245 -7.81 -13.13 7.13
C GLN A 245 -8.66 -14.37 6.84
N ALA A 246 -9.98 -14.27 7.01
CA ALA A 246 -10.92 -15.34 6.68
C ALA A 246 -10.93 -15.68 5.17
N CYS A 247 -10.82 -14.67 4.30
CA CYS A 247 -10.73 -14.85 2.86
C CYS A 247 -9.40 -15.49 2.44
N LEU A 248 -8.28 -15.12 3.09
CA LEU A 248 -6.96 -15.70 2.80
C LEU A 248 -6.88 -17.21 3.09
N TRP A 249 -7.68 -17.72 4.01
CA TRP A 249 -7.73 -19.15 4.26
C TRP A 249 -8.38 -19.96 3.12
N ARG A 250 -9.18 -19.30 2.29
CA ARG A 250 -9.91 -19.93 1.17
C ARG A 250 -9.17 -19.88 -0.16
N ILE A 251 -8.15 -19.05 -0.30
CA ILE A 251 -7.35 -18.97 -1.53
C ILE A 251 -6.31 -20.08 -1.56
N LYS A 252 -6.07 -20.65 -2.74
CA LYS A 252 -5.08 -21.71 -2.91
C LYS A 252 -3.66 -21.12 -2.98
N ASP A 253 -2.69 -21.87 -2.46
CA ASP A 253 -1.27 -21.64 -2.73
C ASP A 253 -0.96 -21.98 -4.19
N VAL A 254 -0.17 -21.13 -4.84
CA VAL A 254 0.28 -21.29 -6.23
C VAL A 254 1.80 -21.30 -6.25
#